data_ed1c3c3167c4440e997fda8ab9887cf0
#
_entry.id   ed1c3c3167c4440e997fda8ab9887cf0
#
_cell.length_a   1.000
_cell.length_b   1.000
_cell.length_c   1.000
_cell.angle_alpha   90.00
_cell.angle_beta   90.00
_cell.angle_gamma   90.00
#
_symmetry.space_group_name_H-M   'P 1'
#
loop_
_entity.id
_entity.type
_entity.pdbx_description
1 polymer ?
#
loop_
_entity_poly.entity_id
_entity_poly.type
_entity_poly.pdbx_seq_one_letter_code
_entity_poly.pdbx_strand_id
1 'polypeptide(L)'
;MQGTILIVDDEKHTRDGLRQSLEEDFDVYTASNIDEALNVIAADRVDLVLTDLRLGGEDGLSLIAKIQQNPRAPICMLMTAYGSIATAVDAIKRGVYDFVTKPINLDELSIKISRAIQSRQLVEENAQLRQQVDDRYGLESLIGESLAMQRVYNTIRQVAPTLATVLIAGESGTGKELVAHAIHHLSSRAKNRFIAFNCAAFSPQLVESELFGHERGAFTGAIEKRIGRIEQAAGGTLFVDEIGEIDSNVQVKLLRALDPGLFERVGGNQTIQADFRLIAATNRDLRILVSEGKFREDLFYRLNVVEIRLPPLRERKEDIPLLANAFLKEISQRDGKPFRPLASEAMDCLLRYDWPGNVRELKGAVDSGVTLASGSQITLHDLPPTISQAAGSRFTAGAEKAGQMNLHEQEMRLIMRALDETGGNRTEAAKKLGISRRTLHRRLKELNISEGGG
;
A
#
# COMPACT_ATOMS: atom_id res chain seq x y z
N MET A 1 -22.93 13.30 15.83
CA MET A 1 -23.75 14.19 14.99
C MET A 1 -25.17 13.68 15.09
N GLN A 2 -26.11 14.58 15.42
CA GLN A 2 -27.54 14.26 15.36
C GLN A 2 -27.89 13.98 13.89
N GLY A 3 -28.58 12.88 13.59
CA GLY A 3 -29.00 12.55 12.22
C GLY A 3 -30.19 13.43 11.80
N THR A 4 -30.35 13.64 10.49
CA THR A 4 -31.44 14.45 9.92
C THR A 4 -32.60 13.55 9.50
N ILE A 5 -33.80 13.83 10.01
CA ILE A 5 -35.01 13.05 9.79
C ILE A 5 -36.08 13.90 9.07
N LEU A 6 -36.74 13.32 8.10
CA LEU A 6 -37.92 13.90 7.45
C LEU A 6 -39.15 13.10 7.84
N ILE A 7 -40.13 13.75 8.48
CA ILE A 7 -41.44 13.16 8.83
C ILE A 7 -42.45 13.58 7.77
N VAL A 8 -43.12 12.60 7.16
CA VAL A 8 -44.12 12.80 6.12
C VAL A 8 -45.44 12.19 6.58
N ASP A 9 -46.42 13.02 6.86
CA ASP A 9 -47.75 12.62 7.31
C ASP A 9 -48.72 13.74 6.91
N ASP A 10 -49.91 13.46 6.39
CA ASP A 10 -50.87 14.47 6.03
C ASP A 10 -51.59 15.12 7.25
N GLU A 11 -51.55 14.43 8.41
CA GLU A 11 -52.16 14.88 9.64
C GLU A 11 -51.20 15.81 10.42
N LYS A 12 -51.57 17.10 10.51
CA LYS A 12 -50.74 18.12 11.16
C LYS A 12 -50.38 17.79 12.60
N HIS A 13 -51.35 17.30 13.37
CA HIS A 13 -51.14 16.99 14.80
C HIS A 13 -50.12 15.87 14.99
N THR A 14 -50.14 14.85 14.14
CA THR A 14 -49.21 13.74 14.16
C THR A 14 -47.79 14.24 13.83
N ARG A 15 -47.63 15.08 12.79
CA ARG A 15 -46.36 15.68 12.42
C ARG A 15 -45.74 16.53 13.52
N ASP A 16 -46.57 17.45 14.10
CA ASP A 16 -46.11 18.36 15.16
C ASP A 16 -45.71 17.61 16.44
N GLY A 17 -46.50 16.59 16.82
CA GLY A 17 -46.19 15.75 17.98
C GLY A 17 -44.91 14.92 17.82
N LEU A 18 -44.72 14.28 16.66
CA LEU A 18 -43.51 13.53 16.36
C LEU A 18 -42.28 14.45 16.27
N ARG A 19 -42.45 15.62 15.65
CA ARG A 19 -41.39 16.62 15.57
C ARG A 19 -40.92 17.03 16.96
N GLN A 20 -41.84 17.46 17.83
CA GLN A 20 -41.53 17.91 19.18
C GLN A 20 -40.80 16.83 20.00
N SER A 21 -41.18 15.58 19.82
CA SER A 21 -40.59 14.47 20.57
C SER A 21 -39.21 14.02 20.02
N LEU A 22 -38.94 14.21 18.74
CA LEU A 22 -37.69 13.78 18.12
C LEU A 22 -36.62 14.91 17.95
N GLU A 23 -37.06 16.19 18.09
CA GLU A 23 -36.13 17.36 18.01
C GLU A 23 -35.10 17.39 19.15
N GLU A 24 -35.30 16.66 20.25
CA GLU A 24 -34.29 16.55 21.31
C GLU A 24 -33.04 15.75 20.85
N ASP A 25 -33.25 14.74 19.98
CA ASP A 25 -32.20 13.80 19.57
C ASP A 25 -31.75 13.98 18.11
N PHE A 26 -32.61 14.58 17.25
CA PHE A 26 -32.39 14.65 15.80
C PHE A 26 -32.76 16.01 15.22
N ASP A 27 -32.19 16.33 14.05
CA ASP A 27 -32.64 17.45 13.22
C ASP A 27 -33.89 17.03 12.43
N VAL A 28 -35.06 17.64 12.69
CA VAL A 28 -36.33 17.17 12.18
C VAL A 28 -36.96 18.14 11.19
N TYR A 29 -37.12 17.66 9.95
CA TYR A 29 -37.96 18.30 8.92
C TYR A 29 -39.33 17.62 8.85
N THR A 30 -40.33 18.35 8.37
CA THR A 30 -41.65 17.84 8.17
C THR A 30 -42.19 18.17 6.79
N ALA A 31 -43.01 17.26 6.23
CA ALA A 31 -43.70 17.45 4.96
C ALA A 31 -45.15 16.91 5.08
N SER A 32 -46.08 17.55 4.37
CA SER A 32 -47.47 17.17 4.38
C SER A 32 -47.89 16.29 3.20
N ASN A 33 -47.06 16.18 2.18
CA ASN A 33 -47.32 15.44 0.96
C ASN A 33 -46.01 15.03 0.26
N ILE A 34 -46.12 14.25 -0.80
CA ILE A 34 -45.00 13.69 -1.53
C ILE A 34 -44.09 14.77 -2.19
N ASP A 35 -44.72 15.79 -2.79
CA ASP A 35 -43.97 16.84 -3.50
C ASP A 35 -43.15 17.69 -2.54
N GLU A 36 -43.70 18.03 -1.38
CA GLU A 36 -42.99 18.75 -0.33
C GLU A 36 -41.83 17.89 0.23
N ALA A 37 -42.06 16.61 0.44
CA ALA A 37 -41.04 15.68 0.91
C ALA A 37 -39.86 15.57 -0.10
N LEU A 38 -40.14 15.47 -1.40
CA LEU A 38 -39.10 15.41 -2.44
C LEU A 38 -38.31 16.72 -2.53
N ASN A 39 -38.96 17.87 -2.34
CA ASN A 39 -38.31 19.18 -2.30
C ASN A 39 -37.34 19.28 -1.12
N VAL A 40 -37.70 18.84 0.05
CA VAL A 40 -36.80 18.80 1.23
C VAL A 40 -35.61 17.89 0.96
N ILE A 41 -35.84 16.69 0.43
CA ILE A 41 -34.76 15.73 0.13
C ILE A 41 -33.79 16.28 -0.96
N ALA A 42 -34.29 17.09 -1.86
CA ALA A 42 -33.46 17.72 -2.89
C ALA A 42 -32.65 18.92 -2.37
N ALA A 43 -33.17 19.64 -1.37
CA ALA A 43 -32.53 20.83 -0.81
C ALA A 43 -31.53 20.50 0.31
N ASP A 44 -31.85 19.51 1.15
CA ASP A 44 -31.10 19.17 2.35
C ASP A 44 -30.69 17.70 2.37
N ARG A 45 -29.63 17.39 3.13
CA ARG A 45 -29.19 16.02 3.35
C ARG A 45 -30.08 15.36 4.41
N VAL A 46 -31.00 14.51 3.98
CA VAL A 46 -31.87 13.72 4.86
C VAL A 46 -31.26 12.32 5.04
N ASP A 47 -31.11 11.85 6.27
CA ASP A 47 -30.61 10.52 6.60
C ASP A 47 -31.70 9.48 6.67
N LEU A 48 -32.91 9.86 7.18
CA LEU A 48 -34.05 8.97 7.32
C LEU A 48 -35.36 9.69 6.97
N VAL A 49 -36.22 9.02 6.22
CA VAL A 49 -37.60 9.44 5.96
C VAL A 49 -38.55 8.52 6.73
N LEU A 50 -39.37 9.10 7.61
CA LEU A 50 -40.45 8.45 8.31
C LEU A 50 -41.77 8.88 7.66
N THR A 51 -42.40 8.00 6.89
CA THR A 51 -43.64 8.36 6.14
C THR A 51 -44.85 7.57 6.60
N ASP A 52 -46.02 8.20 6.63
CA ASP A 52 -47.26 7.45 6.75
C ASP A 52 -47.51 6.62 5.48
N LEU A 53 -48.15 5.49 5.64
CA LEU A 53 -48.62 4.65 4.54
C LEU A 53 -49.66 5.37 3.68
N ARG A 54 -50.52 6.20 4.28
CA ARG A 54 -51.57 6.97 3.60
C ARG A 54 -51.34 8.47 3.75
N LEU A 55 -51.14 9.17 2.65
CA LEU A 55 -50.84 10.59 2.60
C LEU A 55 -51.94 11.33 1.82
N GLY A 56 -53.05 11.64 2.46
CA GLY A 56 -54.09 12.50 1.88
C GLY A 56 -54.66 12.01 0.53
N GLY A 57 -54.66 10.70 0.28
CA GLY A 57 -55.07 10.09 -0.99
C GLY A 57 -53.97 9.51 -1.84
N GLU A 58 -52.69 9.78 -1.49
CA GLU A 58 -51.51 9.15 -2.09
C GLU A 58 -50.96 8.03 -1.20
N ASP A 59 -50.19 7.11 -1.78
CA ASP A 59 -49.55 5.99 -1.07
C ASP A 59 -48.12 6.34 -0.69
N GLY A 60 -47.79 6.29 0.61
CA GLY A 60 -46.41 6.50 1.09
C GLY A 60 -45.37 5.56 0.46
N LEU A 61 -45.76 4.37 -0.01
CA LEU A 61 -44.91 3.49 -0.77
C LEU A 61 -44.50 4.09 -2.13
N SER A 62 -45.36 4.95 -2.72
CA SER A 62 -45.02 5.65 -3.96
C SER A 62 -43.92 6.71 -3.76
N LEU A 63 -43.90 7.38 -2.60
CA LEU A 63 -42.81 8.25 -2.19
C LEU A 63 -41.51 7.47 -2.06
N ILE A 64 -41.53 6.35 -1.37
CA ILE A 64 -40.36 5.49 -1.18
C ILE A 64 -39.80 4.99 -2.52
N ALA A 65 -40.64 4.59 -3.46
CA ALA A 65 -40.25 4.16 -4.80
C ALA A 65 -39.55 5.30 -5.60
N LYS A 66 -40.02 6.55 -5.45
CA LYS A 66 -39.37 7.72 -6.06
C LYS A 66 -38.03 8.03 -5.41
N ILE A 67 -37.93 7.95 -4.09
CA ILE A 67 -36.70 8.19 -3.32
C ILE A 67 -35.61 7.19 -3.71
N GLN A 68 -35.96 5.91 -3.86
CA GLN A 68 -35.01 4.83 -4.17
C GLN A 68 -34.36 4.89 -5.56
N GLN A 69 -34.89 5.72 -6.45
CA GLN A 69 -34.24 5.98 -7.75
C GLN A 69 -32.96 6.81 -7.60
N ASN A 70 -32.73 7.41 -6.44
CA ASN A 70 -31.50 8.17 -6.17
C ASN A 70 -30.44 7.26 -5.56
N PRO A 71 -29.20 7.23 -6.09
CA PRO A 71 -28.08 6.46 -5.50
C PRO A 71 -27.77 6.80 -4.03
N ARG A 72 -28.14 7.98 -3.57
CA ARG A 72 -27.98 8.46 -2.19
C ARG A 72 -29.30 8.53 -1.42
N ALA A 73 -30.23 7.62 -1.74
CA ALA A 73 -31.54 7.59 -1.08
C ALA A 73 -31.44 7.54 0.45
N PRO A 74 -32.22 8.33 1.21
CA PRO A 74 -32.34 8.19 2.66
C PRO A 74 -32.93 6.82 3.03
N ILE A 75 -32.71 6.40 4.27
CA ILE A 75 -33.40 5.24 4.83
C ILE A 75 -34.88 5.56 4.93
N CYS A 76 -35.74 4.62 4.51
CA CYS A 76 -37.19 4.83 4.57
C CYS A 76 -37.83 3.92 5.63
N MET A 77 -38.54 4.50 6.55
CA MET A 77 -39.39 3.82 7.54
C MET A 77 -40.86 4.20 7.33
N LEU A 78 -41.74 3.23 7.56
CA LEU A 78 -43.17 3.39 7.31
C LEU A 78 -43.97 3.43 8.63
N MET A 79 -44.88 4.38 8.76
CA MET A 79 -45.89 4.40 9.82
C MET A 79 -47.20 3.77 9.31
N THR A 80 -47.84 2.90 10.06
CA THR A 80 -49.06 2.24 9.64
C THR A 80 -50.05 2.05 10.80
N ALA A 81 -51.33 2.26 10.55
CA ALA A 81 -52.40 2.02 11.52
C ALA A 81 -52.79 0.53 11.63
N TYR A 82 -52.43 -0.30 10.63
CA TYR A 82 -52.79 -1.72 10.57
C TYR A 82 -51.62 -2.55 10.11
N GLY A 83 -51.02 -3.26 11.07
CA GLY A 83 -49.90 -4.20 10.79
C GLY A 83 -50.43 -5.59 10.43
N SER A 84 -50.89 -5.81 9.19
CA SER A 84 -50.91 -7.20 8.73
C SER A 84 -49.47 -7.58 8.36
N ILE A 85 -49.01 -8.76 8.78
CA ILE A 85 -47.70 -9.32 8.46
C ILE A 85 -47.45 -9.30 6.92
N ALA A 86 -48.52 -9.48 6.14
CA ALA A 86 -48.45 -9.44 4.67
C ALA A 86 -48.11 -8.04 4.12
N THR A 87 -48.66 -6.96 4.70
CA THR A 87 -48.35 -5.57 4.28
C THR A 87 -46.92 -5.17 4.65
N ALA A 88 -46.46 -5.62 5.81
CA ALA A 88 -45.09 -5.40 6.27
C ALA A 88 -44.06 -6.10 5.38
N VAL A 89 -44.31 -7.35 5.00
CA VAL A 89 -43.42 -8.10 4.10
C VAL A 89 -43.37 -7.48 2.69
N ASP A 90 -44.50 -6.99 2.17
CA ASP A 90 -44.53 -6.30 0.88
C ASP A 90 -43.80 -4.97 0.92
N ALA A 91 -43.92 -4.21 2.00
CA ALA A 91 -43.18 -2.96 2.23
C ALA A 91 -41.66 -3.19 2.25
N ILE A 92 -41.18 -4.21 2.97
CA ILE A 92 -39.75 -4.55 3.02
C ILE A 92 -39.24 -4.93 1.63
N LYS A 93 -39.99 -5.70 0.83
CA LYS A 93 -39.66 -6.03 -0.55
C LYS A 93 -39.53 -4.80 -1.47
N ARG A 94 -40.26 -3.71 -1.13
CA ARG A 94 -40.20 -2.42 -1.83
C ARG A 94 -39.16 -1.47 -1.25
N GLY A 95 -38.28 -1.96 -0.35
CA GLY A 95 -37.11 -1.22 0.15
C GLY A 95 -37.36 -0.36 1.37
N VAL A 96 -38.46 -0.61 2.09
CA VAL A 96 -38.66 -0.07 3.44
C VAL A 96 -37.69 -0.76 4.38
N TYR A 97 -36.95 -0.01 5.17
CA TYR A 97 -36.01 -0.54 6.17
C TYR A 97 -36.72 -1.20 7.34
N ASP A 98 -37.75 -0.52 7.91
CA ASP A 98 -38.56 -1.02 9.00
C ASP A 98 -39.92 -0.28 9.00
N PHE A 99 -40.86 -0.75 9.83
CA PHE A 99 -42.13 -0.10 10.00
C PHE A 99 -42.46 0.10 11.48
N VAL A 100 -43.37 1.05 11.76
CA VAL A 100 -43.87 1.37 13.10
C VAL A 100 -45.41 1.39 13.06
N THR A 101 -46.04 0.73 14.05
CA THR A 101 -47.48 0.68 14.14
C THR A 101 -48.05 1.84 14.99
N LYS A 102 -49.11 2.48 14.51
CA LYS A 102 -49.87 3.45 15.32
C LYS A 102 -50.77 2.71 16.33
N PRO A 103 -50.84 3.11 17.61
CA PRO A 103 -50.23 4.30 18.21
C PRO A 103 -48.71 4.14 18.38
N ILE A 104 -47.96 5.20 18.04
CA ILE A 104 -46.50 5.17 18.02
C ILE A 104 -45.95 5.25 19.44
N ASN A 105 -45.13 4.28 19.82
CA ASN A 105 -44.29 4.36 21.01
C ASN A 105 -43.00 5.15 20.65
N LEU A 106 -42.83 6.33 21.21
CA LEU A 106 -41.77 7.27 20.92
C LEU A 106 -40.38 6.73 21.31
N ASP A 107 -40.29 6.04 22.45
CA ASP A 107 -39.02 5.44 22.91
C ASP A 107 -38.55 4.35 21.94
N GLU A 108 -39.48 3.49 21.50
CA GLU A 108 -39.18 2.43 20.52
C GLU A 108 -38.80 3.03 19.17
N LEU A 109 -39.51 4.09 18.73
CA LEU A 109 -39.22 4.79 17.47
C LEU A 109 -37.81 5.42 17.48
N SER A 110 -37.43 6.15 18.54
CA SER A 110 -36.12 6.78 18.68
C SER A 110 -35.01 5.72 18.63
N ILE A 111 -35.17 4.58 19.28
CA ILE A 111 -34.22 3.47 19.23
C ILE A 111 -34.09 2.89 17.80
N LYS A 112 -35.22 2.68 17.11
CA LYS A 112 -35.21 2.16 15.73
C LYS A 112 -34.55 3.13 14.76
N ILE A 113 -34.84 4.42 14.86
CA ILE A 113 -34.21 5.48 14.06
C ILE A 113 -32.71 5.53 14.28
N SER A 114 -32.29 5.56 15.55
CA SER A 114 -30.84 5.58 15.89
C SER A 114 -30.10 4.39 15.31
N ARG A 115 -30.67 3.18 15.43
CA ARG A 115 -30.06 1.97 14.83
C ARG A 115 -29.98 2.02 13.31
N ALA A 116 -31.04 2.53 12.65
CA ALA A 116 -31.07 2.65 11.21
C ALA A 116 -29.98 3.62 10.71
N ILE A 117 -29.89 4.82 11.29
CA ILE A 117 -28.88 5.83 10.95
C ILE A 117 -27.47 5.30 11.21
N GLN A 118 -27.22 4.66 12.36
CA GLN A 118 -25.94 4.07 12.70
C GLN A 118 -25.52 2.97 11.71
N SER A 119 -26.45 2.09 11.33
CA SER A 119 -26.20 1.04 10.35
C SER A 119 -25.78 1.62 9.00
N ARG A 120 -26.44 2.69 8.54
CA ARG A 120 -26.10 3.38 7.30
C ARG A 120 -24.73 4.04 7.38
N GLN A 121 -24.43 4.75 8.46
CA GLN A 121 -23.13 5.39 8.67
C GLN A 121 -21.99 4.36 8.60
N LEU A 122 -22.17 3.20 9.23
CA LEU A 122 -21.19 2.10 9.16
C LEU A 122 -21.00 1.57 7.73
N VAL A 123 -22.08 1.47 6.95
CA VAL A 123 -22.00 1.03 5.55
C VAL A 123 -21.30 2.08 4.68
N GLU A 124 -21.64 3.36 4.86
CA GLU A 124 -21.00 4.48 4.13
C GLU A 124 -19.51 4.61 4.49
N GLU A 125 -19.16 4.54 5.79
CA GLU A 125 -17.78 4.57 6.26
C GLU A 125 -16.98 3.37 5.70
N ASN A 126 -17.56 2.17 5.74
CA ASN A 126 -16.93 0.98 5.16
C ASN A 126 -16.70 1.13 3.66
N ALA A 127 -17.66 1.71 2.93
CA ALA A 127 -17.52 1.98 1.51
C ALA A 127 -16.43 3.02 1.23
N GLN A 128 -16.35 4.10 2.02
CA GLN A 128 -15.30 5.12 1.91
C GLN A 128 -13.91 4.55 2.24
N LEU A 129 -13.81 3.76 3.33
CA LEU A 129 -12.55 3.09 3.67
C LEU A 129 -12.10 2.12 2.59
N ARG A 130 -13.04 1.37 2.00
CA ARG A 130 -12.74 0.50 0.85
C ARG A 130 -12.25 1.30 -0.35
N GLN A 131 -12.89 2.40 -0.68
CA GLN A 131 -12.48 3.25 -1.80
C GLN A 131 -11.08 3.83 -1.57
N GLN A 132 -10.75 4.27 -0.36
CA GLN A 132 -9.40 4.71 0.00
C GLN A 132 -8.36 3.59 -0.14
N VAL A 133 -8.73 2.36 0.20
CA VAL A 133 -7.87 1.17 0.00
C VAL A 133 -7.71 0.89 -1.50
N ASP A 134 -8.80 0.97 -2.27
CA ASP A 134 -8.80 0.76 -3.72
C ASP A 134 -7.93 1.78 -4.44
N ASP A 135 -8.06 3.08 -4.10
CA ASP A 135 -7.23 4.15 -4.65
C ASP A 135 -5.75 3.97 -4.30
N ARG A 136 -5.45 3.40 -3.14
CA ARG A 136 -4.08 3.17 -2.67
C ARG A 136 -3.44 1.91 -3.25
N TYR A 137 -4.22 0.88 -3.57
CA TYR A 137 -3.74 -0.46 -3.89
C TYR A 137 -4.25 -1.02 -5.23
N GLY A 138 -4.98 -0.24 -6.02
CA GLY A 138 -5.37 -0.60 -7.37
C GLY A 138 -4.19 -0.74 -8.32
N LEU A 139 -4.42 -1.27 -9.54
CA LEU A 139 -3.38 -1.36 -10.56
C LEU A 139 -2.78 0.00 -10.92
N GLU A 140 -3.56 1.07 -10.77
CA GLU A 140 -3.18 2.46 -11.02
C GLU A 140 -2.15 3.00 -10.01
N SER A 141 -2.07 2.37 -8.82
CA SER A 141 -1.03 2.69 -7.83
C SER A 141 0.37 2.19 -8.22
N LEU A 142 0.44 1.25 -9.19
CA LEU A 142 1.69 0.76 -9.76
C LEU A 142 2.13 1.71 -10.88
N ILE A 143 2.99 2.65 -10.54
CA ILE A 143 3.47 3.67 -11.46
C ILE A 143 4.62 3.10 -12.33
N GLY A 144 4.48 3.19 -13.65
CA GLY A 144 5.50 2.80 -14.63
C GLY A 144 4.92 2.58 -16.01
N GLU A 145 5.61 3.05 -17.04
CA GLU A 145 5.24 2.93 -18.45
C GLU A 145 6.22 2.08 -19.25
N SER A 146 7.32 1.66 -18.63
CA SER A 146 8.36 0.83 -19.27
C SER A 146 7.80 -0.48 -19.79
N LEU A 147 8.40 -0.99 -20.88
CA LEU A 147 8.02 -2.28 -21.46
C LEU A 147 8.10 -3.43 -20.44
N ALA A 148 9.05 -3.36 -19.52
CA ALA A 148 9.18 -4.34 -18.44
C ALA A 148 7.97 -4.29 -17.50
N MET A 149 7.51 -3.11 -17.09
CA MET A 149 6.30 -2.96 -16.25
C MET A 149 5.02 -3.30 -17.00
N GLN A 150 4.93 -3.01 -18.30
CA GLN A 150 3.76 -3.43 -19.11
C GLN A 150 3.59 -4.95 -19.13
N ARG A 151 4.69 -5.72 -19.20
CA ARG A 151 4.63 -7.19 -19.08
C ARG A 151 4.11 -7.62 -17.70
N VAL A 152 4.56 -6.97 -16.64
CA VAL A 152 4.06 -7.20 -15.27
C VAL A 152 2.55 -6.95 -15.19
N TYR A 153 2.07 -5.82 -15.70
CA TYR A 153 0.63 -5.49 -15.69
C TYR A 153 -0.21 -6.51 -16.48
N ASN A 154 0.27 -6.93 -17.63
CA ASN A 154 -0.42 -7.94 -18.44
C ASN A 154 -0.52 -9.28 -17.68
N THR A 155 0.56 -9.71 -17.02
CA THR A 155 0.54 -10.94 -16.23
C THR A 155 -0.39 -10.79 -15.02
N ILE A 156 -0.41 -9.65 -14.34
CA ILE A 156 -1.34 -9.37 -13.23
C ILE A 156 -2.80 -9.52 -13.71
N ARG A 157 -3.18 -8.89 -14.85
CA ARG A 157 -4.55 -8.97 -15.40
C ARG A 157 -4.95 -10.38 -15.74
N GLN A 158 -4.03 -11.20 -16.26
CA GLN A 158 -4.28 -12.60 -16.62
C GLN A 158 -4.46 -13.50 -15.40
N VAL A 159 -3.61 -13.33 -14.37
CA VAL A 159 -3.61 -14.23 -13.21
C VAL A 159 -4.61 -13.83 -12.14
N ALA A 160 -4.96 -12.55 -12.03
CA ALA A 160 -5.83 -12.05 -10.97
C ALA A 160 -7.18 -12.77 -10.87
N PRO A 161 -7.93 -13.04 -11.97
CA PRO A 161 -9.22 -13.73 -11.90
C PRO A 161 -9.12 -15.19 -11.46
N THR A 162 -7.93 -15.81 -11.51
CA THR A 162 -7.71 -17.22 -11.17
C THR A 162 -7.45 -17.41 -9.68
N LEU A 163 -7.51 -18.66 -9.20
CA LEU A 163 -7.08 -19.04 -7.84
C LEU A 163 -5.63 -19.56 -7.80
N ALA A 164 -4.89 -19.48 -8.92
CA ALA A 164 -3.53 -19.94 -8.98
C ALA A 164 -2.64 -19.21 -7.96
N THR A 165 -1.71 -19.95 -7.38
CA THR A 165 -0.63 -19.40 -6.53
C THR A 165 0.28 -18.52 -7.39
N VAL A 166 0.64 -17.35 -6.87
CA VAL A 166 1.53 -16.40 -7.54
C VAL A 166 2.78 -16.22 -6.72
N LEU A 167 3.94 -16.38 -7.35
CA LEU A 167 5.23 -16.05 -6.78
C LEU A 167 5.74 -14.72 -7.37
N ILE A 168 5.91 -13.71 -6.52
CA ILE A 168 6.43 -12.40 -6.90
C ILE A 168 7.92 -12.36 -6.54
N ALA A 169 8.79 -12.39 -7.55
CA ALA A 169 10.22 -12.30 -7.38
C ALA A 169 10.72 -10.88 -7.71
N GLY A 170 11.65 -10.36 -6.92
CA GLY A 170 12.25 -9.04 -7.16
C GLY A 170 13.02 -8.52 -5.97
N GLU A 171 13.94 -7.61 -6.22
CA GLU A 171 14.77 -6.98 -5.19
C GLU A 171 13.92 -6.26 -4.13
N SER A 172 14.53 -6.00 -2.96
CA SER A 172 13.86 -5.20 -1.93
C SER A 172 13.53 -3.80 -2.45
N GLY A 173 12.34 -3.29 -2.11
CA GLY A 173 11.90 -1.96 -2.51
C GLY A 173 11.39 -1.83 -3.96
N THR A 174 11.21 -2.91 -4.72
CA THR A 174 10.68 -2.88 -6.10
C THR A 174 9.16 -2.69 -6.18
N GLY A 175 8.41 -2.94 -5.07
CA GLY A 175 6.96 -2.81 -5.00
C GLY A 175 6.20 -4.13 -4.99
N LYS A 176 6.80 -5.24 -4.53
CA LYS A 176 6.18 -6.58 -4.47
C LYS A 176 4.81 -6.58 -3.75
N GLU A 177 4.69 -5.87 -2.65
CA GLU A 177 3.46 -5.75 -1.88
C GLU A 177 2.33 -5.05 -2.67
N LEU A 178 2.65 -3.98 -3.42
CA LEU A 178 1.68 -3.31 -4.28
C LEU A 178 1.17 -4.23 -5.40
N VAL A 179 2.05 -5.07 -5.96
CA VAL A 179 1.65 -6.09 -6.95
C VAL A 179 0.71 -7.12 -6.33
N ALA A 180 0.99 -7.58 -5.10
CA ALA A 180 0.12 -8.52 -4.40
C ALA A 180 -1.27 -7.93 -4.12
N HIS A 181 -1.33 -6.68 -3.70
CA HIS A 181 -2.58 -5.95 -3.54
C HIS A 181 -3.34 -5.79 -4.86
N ALA A 182 -2.66 -5.41 -5.96
CA ALA A 182 -3.29 -5.29 -7.27
C ALA A 182 -3.87 -6.63 -7.77
N ILE A 183 -3.17 -7.75 -7.55
CA ILE A 183 -3.67 -9.09 -7.88
C ILE A 183 -4.92 -9.42 -7.06
N HIS A 184 -4.92 -9.14 -5.76
CA HIS A 184 -6.08 -9.38 -4.91
C HIS A 184 -7.26 -8.51 -5.34
N HIS A 185 -7.04 -7.22 -5.58
CA HIS A 185 -8.07 -6.25 -5.96
C HIS A 185 -8.76 -6.61 -7.29
N LEU A 186 -8.01 -7.13 -8.26
CA LEU A 186 -8.55 -7.60 -9.55
C LEU A 186 -9.09 -9.05 -9.51
N SER A 187 -9.07 -9.71 -8.34
CA SER A 187 -9.49 -11.10 -8.21
C SER A 187 -10.98 -11.26 -7.90
N SER A 188 -11.49 -12.49 -8.06
CA SER A 188 -12.83 -12.86 -7.59
C SER A 188 -13.01 -12.74 -6.07
N ARG A 189 -11.91 -12.66 -5.29
CA ARG A 189 -11.87 -12.53 -3.85
C ARG A 189 -11.62 -11.08 -3.37
N ALA A 190 -11.70 -10.07 -4.25
CA ALA A 190 -11.44 -8.66 -3.94
C ALA A 190 -12.27 -8.11 -2.76
N LYS A 191 -13.49 -8.62 -2.56
CA LYS A 191 -14.38 -8.22 -1.46
C LYS A 191 -14.04 -8.90 -0.12
N ASN A 192 -13.18 -9.92 -0.15
CA ASN A 192 -12.80 -10.70 1.02
C ASN A 192 -11.51 -10.14 1.65
N ARG A 193 -11.06 -10.76 2.74
CA ARG A 193 -9.88 -10.30 3.47
C ARG A 193 -8.60 -10.49 2.67
N PHE A 194 -7.73 -9.50 2.69
CA PHE A 194 -6.33 -9.58 2.33
C PHE A 194 -5.49 -9.58 3.60
N ILE A 195 -4.80 -10.67 3.88
CA ILE A 195 -3.96 -10.82 5.07
C ILE A 195 -2.51 -10.84 4.63
N ALA A 196 -1.76 -9.79 5.00
CA ALA A 196 -0.32 -9.70 4.74
C ALA A 196 0.47 -10.23 5.93
N PHE A 197 1.53 -10.98 5.65
CA PHE A 197 2.47 -11.50 6.62
C PHE A 197 3.89 -11.44 6.07
N ASN A 198 4.80 -10.81 6.80
CA ASN A 198 6.22 -10.76 6.44
C ASN A 198 7.01 -11.71 7.34
N CYS A 199 7.63 -12.74 6.74
CA CYS A 199 8.38 -13.76 7.48
C CYS A 199 9.65 -13.21 8.12
N ALA A 200 10.30 -12.23 7.50
CA ALA A 200 11.54 -11.65 8.02
C ALA A 200 11.35 -10.78 9.28
N ALA A 201 10.11 -10.39 9.59
CA ALA A 201 9.80 -9.57 10.78
C ALA A 201 9.78 -10.36 12.11
N PHE A 202 9.84 -11.69 12.06
CA PHE A 202 9.65 -12.56 13.21
C PHE A 202 10.77 -13.59 13.35
N SER A 203 11.00 -14.09 14.57
CA SER A 203 11.86 -15.25 14.76
C SER A 203 11.20 -16.52 14.18
N PRO A 204 11.97 -17.56 13.79
CA PRO A 204 11.42 -18.78 13.19
C PRO A 204 10.28 -19.43 13.97
N GLN A 205 10.39 -19.50 15.32
CA GLN A 205 9.35 -20.06 16.18
C GLN A 205 8.06 -19.21 16.17
N LEU A 206 8.19 -17.89 16.06
CA LEU A 206 7.05 -16.99 15.99
C LEU A 206 6.39 -17.02 14.62
N VAL A 207 7.15 -17.21 13.53
CA VAL A 207 6.61 -17.37 12.17
C VAL A 207 5.60 -18.52 12.13
N GLU A 208 5.94 -19.67 12.70
CA GLU A 208 5.05 -20.83 12.74
C GLU A 208 3.76 -20.54 13.52
N SER A 209 3.90 -19.95 14.71
CA SER A 209 2.77 -19.58 15.56
C SER A 209 1.88 -18.50 14.94
N GLU A 210 2.44 -17.51 14.26
CA GLU A 210 1.65 -16.47 13.58
C GLU A 210 0.92 -17.01 12.35
N LEU A 211 1.57 -17.87 11.53
CA LEU A 211 0.95 -18.43 10.33
C LEU A 211 -0.17 -19.40 10.64
N PHE A 212 0.11 -20.39 11.51
CA PHE A 212 -0.80 -21.51 11.78
C PHE A 212 -1.66 -21.30 13.03
N GLY A 213 -1.32 -20.35 13.90
CA GLY A 213 -1.93 -20.18 15.20
C GLY A 213 -1.42 -21.21 16.22
N HIS A 214 -1.83 -21.07 17.47
CA HIS A 214 -1.44 -22.00 18.53
C HIS A 214 -2.57 -22.25 19.52
N GLU A 215 -2.56 -23.41 20.11
CA GLU A 215 -3.41 -23.75 21.24
C GLU A 215 -2.73 -23.33 22.56
N ARG A 216 -3.52 -23.15 23.62
CA ARG A 216 -3.01 -22.82 24.94
C ARG A 216 -1.99 -23.87 25.41
N GLY A 217 -0.81 -23.42 25.87
CA GLY A 217 0.25 -24.29 26.35
C GLY A 217 1.15 -24.91 25.26
N ALA A 218 1.02 -24.51 24.02
CA ALA A 218 1.81 -25.03 22.90
C ALA A 218 3.32 -24.78 23.05
N PHE A 219 3.71 -23.68 23.70
CA PHE A 219 5.10 -23.33 24.03
C PHE A 219 5.16 -22.42 25.26
N THR A 220 6.36 -22.19 25.81
CA THR A 220 6.56 -21.29 26.95
C THR A 220 6.14 -19.86 26.57
N GLY A 221 5.02 -19.39 27.15
CA GLY A 221 4.39 -18.09 26.83
C GLY A 221 3.08 -18.18 26.07
N ALA A 222 2.62 -19.35 25.64
CA ALA A 222 1.32 -19.56 25.02
C ALA A 222 0.20 -19.62 26.10
N ILE A 223 -0.14 -18.47 26.68
CA ILE A 223 -1.11 -18.35 27.77
C ILE A 223 -2.54 -18.59 27.27
N GLU A 224 -2.84 -18.12 26.05
CA GLU A 224 -4.16 -18.20 25.41
C GLU A 224 -4.04 -18.82 24.01
N LYS A 225 -5.17 -19.33 23.52
CA LYS A 225 -5.30 -19.79 22.13
C LYS A 225 -5.28 -18.60 21.19
N ARG A 226 -4.54 -18.71 20.07
CA ARG A 226 -4.49 -17.67 19.04
C ARG A 226 -4.75 -18.21 17.64
N ILE A 227 -5.60 -17.50 16.90
CA ILE A 227 -5.95 -17.81 15.50
C ILE A 227 -4.81 -17.35 14.58
N GLY A 228 -4.34 -18.24 13.69
CA GLY A 228 -3.26 -17.97 12.73
C GLY A 228 -3.70 -17.15 11.51
N ARG A 229 -2.72 -16.65 10.76
CA ARG A 229 -2.95 -15.85 9.54
C ARG A 229 -3.66 -16.64 8.45
N ILE A 230 -3.39 -17.94 8.31
CA ILE A 230 -4.07 -18.83 7.37
C ILE A 230 -5.57 -18.89 7.66
N GLU A 231 -5.93 -19.06 8.92
CA GLU A 231 -7.34 -19.10 9.34
C GLU A 231 -8.02 -17.73 9.18
N GLN A 232 -7.31 -16.62 9.46
CA GLN A 232 -7.81 -15.26 9.24
C GLN A 232 -8.06 -14.95 7.78
N ALA A 233 -7.28 -15.58 6.86
CA ALA A 233 -7.40 -15.42 5.41
C ALA A 233 -8.47 -16.30 4.77
N ALA A 234 -9.26 -17.03 5.58
CA ALA A 234 -10.29 -17.94 5.08
C ALA A 234 -11.25 -17.24 4.10
N GLY A 235 -11.47 -17.85 2.94
CA GLY A 235 -12.25 -17.29 1.82
C GLY A 235 -11.57 -16.12 1.07
N GLY A 236 -10.43 -15.60 1.57
CA GLY A 236 -9.72 -14.43 1.07
C GLY A 236 -8.37 -14.75 0.42
N THR A 237 -7.42 -13.85 0.61
CA THR A 237 -6.04 -13.95 0.09
C THR A 237 -5.04 -13.81 1.23
N LEU A 238 -4.08 -14.71 1.30
CA LEU A 238 -2.90 -14.65 2.15
C LEU A 238 -1.71 -14.17 1.31
N PHE A 239 -1.11 -13.06 1.66
CA PHE A 239 0.14 -12.58 1.10
C PHE A 239 1.28 -12.88 2.09
N VAL A 240 2.27 -13.65 1.63
CA VAL A 240 3.45 -14.00 2.43
C VAL A 240 4.67 -13.35 1.80
N ASP A 241 5.19 -12.32 2.44
CA ASP A 241 6.41 -11.64 2.01
C ASP A 241 7.65 -12.32 2.60
N GLU A 242 8.75 -12.29 1.84
CA GLU A 242 10.03 -12.92 2.15
C GLU A 242 9.88 -14.42 2.49
N ILE A 243 9.15 -15.16 1.63
CA ILE A 243 8.87 -16.60 1.81
C ILE A 243 10.16 -17.45 1.85
N GLY A 244 11.28 -16.96 1.31
CA GLY A 244 12.57 -17.61 1.36
C GLY A 244 13.23 -17.64 2.74
N GLU A 245 12.65 -16.97 3.76
CA GLU A 245 13.17 -16.91 5.12
C GLU A 245 12.56 -17.97 6.07
N ILE A 246 11.54 -18.72 5.62
CA ILE A 246 10.87 -19.74 6.46
C ILE A 246 11.75 -20.98 6.65
N ASP A 247 11.73 -21.53 7.86
CA ASP A 247 12.44 -22.75 8.18
C ASP A 247 11.79 -24.02 7.59
N SER A 248 12.49 -25.16 7.66
CA SER A 248 12.03 -26.43 7.09
C SER A 248 10.72 -26.93 7.70
N ASN A 249 10.44 -26.65 8.98
CA ASN A 249 9.21 -27.09 9.66
C ASN A 249 8.00 -26.31 9.12
N VAL A 250 8.15 -24.98 9.00
CA VAL A 250 7.13 -24.12 8.42
C VAL A 250 6.87 -24.48 6.95
N GLN A 251 7.93 -24.82 6.18
CA GLN A 251 7.80 -25.26 4.79
C GLN A 251 6.92 -26.52 4.67
N VAL A 252 7.12 -27.52 5.53
CA VAL A 252 6.32 -28.75 5.54
C VAL A 252 4.86 -28.47 5.86
N LYS A 253 4.59 -27.64 6.87
CA LYS A 253 3.23 -27.30 7.27
C LYS A 253 2.53 -26.43 6.21
N LEU A 254 3.26 -25.49 5.59
CA LEU A 254 2.70 -24.68 4.51
C LEU A 254 2.35 -25.53 3.29
N LEU A 255 3.18 -26.52 2.93
CA LEU A 255 2.87 -27.46 1.86
C LEU A 255 1.57 -28.21 2.15
N ARG A 256 1.35 -28.70 3.37
CA ARG A 256 0.10 -29.37 3.74
C ARG A 256 -1.12 -28.44 3.70
N ALA A 257 -0.95 -27.16 4.06
CA ALA A 257 -2.00 -26.16 3.95
C ALA A 257 -2.37 -25.82 2.49
N LEU A 258 -1.41 -26.00 1.56
CA LEU A 258 -1.64 -25.79 0.12
C LEU A 258 -2.09 -27.06 -0.61
N ASP A 259 -1.71 -28.23 -0.12
CA ASP A 259 -2.03 -29.52 -0.67
C ASP A 259 -1.91 -30.61 0.42
N PRO A 260 -2.99 -31.22 0.92
CA PRO A 260 -4.39 -31.20 0.45
C PRO A 260 -5.29 -30.08 1.01
N GLY A 261 -4.77 -28.97 1.49
CA GLY A 261 -5.58 -27.87 2.03
C GLY A 261 -5.98 -28.07 3.49
N LEU A 262 -5.13 -28.75 4.27
CA LEU A 262 -5.37 -29.09 5.66
C LEU A 262 -4.18 -28.64 6.53
N PHE A 263 -4.45 -28.10 7.70
CA PHE A 263 -3.41 -27.73 8.67
C PHE A 263 -3.89 -27.91 10.10
N GLU A 264 -2.95 -27.87 11.05
CA GLU A 264 -3.20 -27.93 12.49
C GLU A 264 -2.51 -26.76 13.17
N ARG A 265 -3.10 -26.23 14.24
CA ARG A 265 -2.44 -25.22 15.07
C ARG A 265 -1.25 -25.83 15.82
N VAL A 266 -0.29 -25.00 16.18
CA VAL A 266 0.87 -25.42 16.99
C VAL A 266 0.38 -25.94 18.34
N GLY A 267 0.79 -27.16 18.71
CA GLY A 267 0.36 -27.84 19.93
C GLY A 267 -1.07 -28.37 19.92
N GLY A 268 -1.77 -28.30 18.78
CA GLY A 268 -3.12 -28.83 18.59
C GLY A 268 -3.15 -30.07 17.70
N ASN A 269 -4.22 -30.86 17.81
CA ASN A 269 -4.47 -32.06 16.99
C ASN A 269 -5.74 -31.91 16.13
N GLN A 270 -6.36 -30.71 16.16
CA GLN A 270 -7.56 -30.47 15.36
C GLN A 270 -7.16 -30.06 13.95
N THR A 271 -7.56 -30.87 12.96
CA THR A 271 -7.37 -30.55 11.55
C THR A 271 -8.35 -29.46 11.13
N ILE A 272 -7.85 -28.42 10.47
CA ILE A 272 -8.60 -27.25 9.98
C ILE A 272 -8.45 -27.21 8.47
N GLN A 273 -9.55 -26.95 7.76
CA GLN A 273 -9.52 -26.78 6.33
C GLN A 273 -9.03 -25.36 5.97
N ALA A 274 -8.04 -25.30 5.07
CA ALA A 274 -7.48 -24.07 4.56
C ALA A 274 -8.15 -23.69 3.22
N ASP A 275 -8.97 -22.65 3.21
CA ASP A 275 -9.52 -22.06 1.99
C ASP A 275 -8.98 -20.63 1.83
N PHE A 276 -7.84 -20.49 1.18
CA PHE A 276 -7.25 -19.19 0.88
C PHE A 276 -6.54 -19.22 -0.47
N ARG A 277 -6.43 -18.06 -1.12
CA ARG A 277 -5.51 -17.87 -2.24
C ARG A 277 -4.17 -17.44 -1.70
N LEU A 278 -3.07 -18.10 -2.11
CA LEU A 278 -1.72 -17.69 -1.72
C LEU A 278 -1.09 -16.80 -2.79
N ILE A 279 -0.50 -15.69 -2.33
CA ILE A 279 0.47 -14.87 -3.08
C ILE A 279 1.74 -14.84 -2.24
N ALA A 280 2.85 -15.31 -2.77
CA ALA A 280 4.14 -15.31 -2.08
C ALA A 280 5.10 -14.31 -2.73
N ALA A 281 5.95 -13.66 -1.94
CA ALA A 281 6.98 -12.77 -2.46
C ALA A 281 8.35 -13.10 -1.87
N THR A 282 9.40 -12.84 -2.63
CA THR A 282 10.78 -13.05 -2.20
C THR A 282 11.76 -12.15 -2.95
N ASN A 283 12.84 -11.78 -2.29
CA ASN A 283 14.01 -11.15 -2.89
C ASN A 283 15.15 -12.15 -3.16
N ARG A 284 15.02 -13.41 -2.69
CA ARG A 284 16.01 -14.48 -2.90
C ARG A 284 15.65 -15.34 -4.09
N ASP A 285 16.66 -15.92 -4.74
CA ASP A 285 16.44 -16.97 -5.74
C ASP A 285 16.14 -18.29 -5.03
N LEU A 286 14.85 -18.70 -5.04
CA LEU A 286 14.42 -19.95 -4.42
C LEU A 286 15.05 -21.18 -5.07
N ARG A 287 15.45 -21.14 -6.34
CA ARG A 287 16.11 -22.27 -7.03
C ARG A 287 17.49 -22.51 -6.43
N ILE A 288 18.20 -21.45 -6.09
CA ILE A 288 19.50 -21.55 -5.39
C ILE A 288 19.26 -22.16 -4.00
N LEU A 289 18.26 -21.68 -3.26
CA LEU A 289 17.96 -22.25 -1.94
C LEU A 289 17.54 -23.73 -1.99
N VAL A 290 16.85 -24.15 -3.05
CA VAL A 290 16.55 -25.58 -3.30
C VAL A 290 17.84 -26.36 -3.53
N SER A 291 18.75 -25.87 -4.37
CA SER A 291 20.03 -26.56 -4.64
C SER A 291 20.92 -26.65 -3.41
N GLU A 292 20.82 -25.71 -2.48
CA GLU A 292 21.52 -25.69 -1.18
C GLU A 292 20.82 -26.51 -0.11
N GLY A 293 19.67 -27.12 -0.37
CA GLY A 293 18.87 -27.88 0.59
C GLY A 293 18.18 -27.03 1.67
N LYS A 294 18.15 -25.69 1.50
CA LYS A 294 17.52 -24.74 2.44
C LYS A 294 16.04 -24.54 2.17
N PHE A 295 15.60 -24.87 0.98
CA PHE A 295 14.19 -24.79 0.57
C PHE A 295 13.77 -26.10 -0.08
N ARG A 296 12.55 -26.57 0.24
CA ARG A 296 12.05 -27.84 -0.30
C ARG A 296 11.62 -27.66 -1.75
N GLU A 297 11.97 -28.62 -2.58
CA GLU A 297 11.65 -28.64 -4.01
C GLU A 297 10.14 -28.79 -4.24
N ASP A 298 9.45 -29.63 -3.44
CA ASP A 298 8.00 -29.83 -3.54
C ASP A 298 7.22 -28.54 -3.25
N LEU A 299 7.60 -27.80 -2.23
CA LEU A 299 7.00 -26.51 -1.92
C LEU A 299 7.31 -25.47 -3.02
N PHE A 300 8.54 -25.43 -3.53
CA PHE A 300 8.89 -24.53 -4.63
C PHE A 300 7.96 -24.69 -5.83
N TYR A 301 7.74 -25.92 -6.31
CA TYR A 301 6.82 -26.15 -7.43
C TYR A 301 5.37 -25.78 -7.12
N ARG A 302 4.93 -25.93 -5.87
CA ARG A 302 3.58 -25.53 -5.45
C ARG A 302 3.40 -24.01 -5.35
N LEU A 303 4.47 -23.28 -5.03
CA LEU A 303 4.48 -21.82 -5.00
C LEU A 303 4.64 -21.22 -6.39
N ASN A 304 5.47 -21.81 -7.24
CA ASN A 304 5.86 -21.26 -8.54
C ASN A 304 4.95 -21.73 -9.68
N VAL A 305 3.62 -21.58 -9.48
CA VAL A 305 2.63 -21.85 -10.55
C VAL A 305 2.63 -20.72 -11.58
N VAL A 306 2.65 -19.46 -11.12
CA VAL A 306 2.84 -18.28 -11.95
C VAL A 306 3.89 -17.38 -11.29
N GLU A 307 5.01 -17.15 -12.00
CA GLU A 307 6.05 -16.23 -11.53
C GLU A 307 5.85 -14.83 -12.13
N ILE A 308 5.83 -13.80 -11.28
CA ILE A 308 5.88 -12.40 -11.67
C ILE A 308 7.22 -11.84 -11.20
N ARG A 309 8.10 -11.50 -12.14
CA ARG A 309 9.40 -10.91 -11.82
C ARG A 309 9.34 -9.39 -11.99
N LEU A 310 9.53 -8.67 -10.86
CA LEU A 310 9.60 -7.22 -10.85
C LEU A 310 11.01 -6.77 -11.24
N PRO A 311 11.13 -5.92 -12.28
CA PRO A 311 12.42 -5.39 -12.66
C PRO A 311 12.95 -4.42 -11.60
N PRO A 312 14.26 -4.44 -11.30
CA PRO A 312 14.88 -3.42 -10.47
C PRO A 312 14.82 -2.05 -11.17
N LEU A 313 14.88 -0.96 -10.40
CA LEU A 313 14.69 0.39 -10.95
C LEU A 313 15.73 0.78 -11.99
N ARG A 314 16.97 0.26 -11.89
CA ARG A 314 18.03 0.46 -12.88
C ARG A 314 17.73 -0.13 -14.27
N GLU A 315 16.82 -1.09 -14.37
CA GLU A 315 16.37 -1.70 -15.64
C GLU A 315 15.13 -1.01 -16.24
N ARG A 316 14.54 -0.05 -15.50
CA ARG A 316 13.39 0.76 -15.92
C ARG A 316 13.61 2.25 -15.62
N LYS A 317 14.76 2.78 -16.02
CA LYS A 317 15.14 4.18 -15.73
C LYS A 317 14.18 5.21 -16.33
N GLU A 318 13.48 4.86 -17.40
CA GLU A 318 12.42 5.65 -18.03
C GLU A 318 11.23 5.90 -17.10
N ASP A 319 11.01 5.06 -16.06
CA ASP A 319 9.96 5.24 -15.08
C ASP A 319 10.37 6.21 -13.94
N ILE A 320 11.66 6.51 -13.78
CA ILE A 320 12.17 7.35 -12.68
C ILE A 320 11.53 8.74 -12.65
N PRO A 321 11.43 9.49 -13.78
CA PRO A 321 10.81 10.81 -13.76
C PRO A 321 9.34 10.76 -13.37
N LEU A 322 8.61 9.75 -13.82
CA LEU A 322 7.20 9.55 -13.50
C LEU A 322 7.02 9.25 -12.01
N LEU A 323 7.82 8.33 -11.46
CA LEU A 323 7.83 7.98 -10.03
C LEU A 323 8.20 9.19 -9.17
N ALA A 324 9.28 9.90 -9.51
CA ALA A 324 9.73 11.06 -8.77
C ALA A 324 8.67 12.17 -8.71
N ASN A 325 8.02 12.48 -9.85
CA ASN A 325 6.94 13.46 -9.90
C ASN A 325 5.70 13.03 -9.09
N ALA A 326 5.34 11.75 -9.12
CA ALA A 326 4.24 11.21 -8.32
C ALA A 326 4.55 11.34 -6.81
N PHE A 327 5.76 10.99 -6.38
CA PHE A 327 6.18 11.12 -4.98
C PHE A 327 6.27 12.59 -4.55
N LEU A 328 6.74 13.49 -5.41
CA LEU A 328 6.73 14.92 -5.13
C LEU A 328 5.33 15.45 -4.83
N LYS A 329 4.35 15.06 -5.62
CA LYS A 329 2.95 15.45 -5.40
C LYS A 329 2.42 14.86 -4.10
N GLU A 330 2.59 13.55 -3.89
CA GLU A 330 2.12 12.84 -2.68
C GLU A 330 2.70 13.48 -1.42
N ILE A 331 4.03 13.66 -1.37
CA ILE A 331 4.73 14.17 -0.19
C ILE A 331 4.40 15.64 0.07
N SER A 332 4.36 16.47 -0.98
CA SER A 332 3.99 17.90 -0.83
C SER A 332 2.58 18.06 -0.28
N GLN A 333 1.63 17.24 -0.74
CA GLN A 333 0.25 17.24 -0.21
C GLN A 333 0.19 16.76 1.24
N ARG A 334 0.89 15.66 1.56
CA ARG A 334 0.96 15.11 2.93
C ARG A 334 1.48 16.14 3.93
N ASP A 335 2.56 16.85 3.56
CA ASP A 335 3.26 17.78 4.46
C ASP A 335 2.71 19.21 4.39
N GLY A 336 1.70 19.47 3.57
CA GLY A 336 1.15 20.81 3.37
C GLY A 336 2.15 21.80 2.77
N LYS A 337 3.20 21.31 2.07
CA LYS A 337 4.23 22.13 1.44
C LYS A 337 3.86 22.47 -0.01
N PRO A 338 4.32 23.62 -0.53
CA PRO A 338 4.13 23.92 -1.94
C PRO A 338 4.86 22.90 -2.81
N PHE A 339 4.24 22.54 -3.93
CA PHE A 339 4.88 21.69 -4.93
C PHE A 339 6.12 22.39 -5.50
N ARG A 340 7.26 21.72 -5.44
CA ARG A 340 8.53 22.19 -5.99
C ARG A 340 9.04 21.15 -6.98
N PRO A 341 9.25 21.51 -8.26
CA PRO A 341 9.79 20.57 -9.23
C PRO A 341 11.27 20.28 -8.97
N LEU A 342 11.74 19.15 -9.45
CA LEU A 342 13.18 18.84 -9.49
C LEU A 342 13.87 19.72 -10.52
N ALA A 343 15.02 20.29 -10.19
CA ALA A 343 15.93 20.93 -11.13
C ALA A 343 16.49 19.88 -12.12
N SER A 344 16.85 20.29 -13.34
CA SER A 344 17.35 19.37 -14.36
C SER A 344 18.57 18.57 -13.87
N GLU A 345 19.50 19.22 -13.18
CA GLU A 345 20.70 18.56 -12.61
C GLU A 345 20.33 17.50 -11.56
N ALA A 346 19.32 17.76 -10.73
CA ALA A 346 18.82 16.79 -9.76
C ALA A 346 18.17 15.59 -10.46
N MET A 347 17.37 15.82 -11.50
CA MET A 347 16.74 14.75 -12.29
C MET A 347 17.81 13.90 -13.02
N ASP A 348 18.81 14.53 -13.63
CA ASP A 348 19.92 13.82 -14.29
C ASP A 348 20.68 12.92 -13.31
N CYS A 349 20.85 13.40 -12.07
CA CYS A 349 21.45 12.62 -10.99
C CYS A 349 20.61 11.38 -10.65
N LEU A 350 19.29 11.55 -10.49
CA LEU A 350 18.37 10.43 -10.22
C LEU A 350 18.40 9.38 -11.35
N LEU A 351 18.48 9.80 -12.61
CA LEU A 351 18.54 8.91 -13.77
C LEU A 351 19.86 8.09 -13.85
N ARG A 352 20.95 8.64 -13.34
CA ARG A 352 22.28 7.99 -13.38
C ARG A 352 22.51 7.04 -12.22
N TYR A 353 21.85 7.21 -11.11
CA TYR A 353 22.03 6.38 -9.94
C TYR A 353 21.45 4.97 -10.15
N ASP A 354 22.05 3.95 -9.53
CA ASP A 354 21.70 2.55 -9.78
C ASP A 354 20.58 2.02 -8.84
N TRP A 355 20.19 2.80 -7.83
CA TRP A 355 19.07 2.52 -6.93
C TRP A 355 19.09 1.14 -6.28
N PRO A 356 20.11 0.80 -5.44
CA PRO A 356 20.15 -0.48 -4.75
C PRO A 356 18.92 -0.74 -3.86
N GLY A 357 18.30 0.29 -3.30
CA GLY A 357 17.03 0.22 -2.56
C GLY A 357 15.79 0.46 -3.43
N ASN A 358 15.96 0.50 -4.76
CA ASN A 358 14.89 0.60 -5.75
C ASN A 358 13.91 1.78 -5.49
N VAL A 359 12.62 1.56 -5.64
CA VAL A 359 11.57 2.59 -5.50
C VAL A 359 11.47 3.11 -4.06
N ARG A 360 11.77 2.27 -3.06
CA ARG A 360 11.77 2.70 -1.65
C ARG A 360 12.86 3.75 -1.39
N GLU A 361 14.04 3.54 -1.94
CA GLU A 361 15.16 4.50 -1.82
C GLU A 361 14.85 5.78 -2.61
N LEU A 362 14.30 5.67 -3.82
CA LEU A 362 13.88 6.83 -4.62
C LEU A 362 12.85 7.68 -3.86
N LYS A 363 11.83 7.05 -3.25
CA LYS A 363 10.83 7.76 -2.45
C LYS A 363 11.46 8.48 -1.26
N GLY A 364 12.40 7.83 -0.56
CA GLY A 364 13.15 8.45 0.53
C GLY A 364 14.02 9.64 0.08
N ALA A 365 14.63 9.53 -1.10
CA ALA A 365 15.42 10.63 -1.67
C ALA A 365 14.57 11.85 -2.04
N VAL A 366 13.39 11.62 -2.62
CA VAL A 366 12.43 12.68 -2.94
C VAL A 366 11.87 13.30 -1.65
N ASP A 367 11.57 12.50 -0.63
CA ASP A 367 11.09 12.97 0.69
C ASP A 367 12.13 13.89 1.36
N SER A 368 13.41 13.50 1.34
CA SER A 368 14.52 14.35 1.77
C SER A 368 14.57 15.65 0.99
N GLY A 369 14.47 15.59 -0.35
CA GLY A 369 14.45 16.77 -1.21
C GLY A 369 13.32 17.74 -0.89
N VAL A 370 12.08 17.24 -0.71
CA VAL A 370 10.92 18.08 -0.30
C VAL A 370 11.12 18.68 1.07
N THR A 371 11.77 17.95 1.96
CA THR A 371 11.99 18.39 3.35
C THR A 371 13.05 19.47 3.43
N LEU A 372 14.17 19.35 2.73
CA LEU A 372 15.32 20.22 2.82
C LEU A 372 15.29 21.42 1.88
N ALA A 373 14.55 21.31 0.76
CA ALA A 373 14.51 22.40 -0.23
C ALA A 373 13.94 23.69 0.37
N SER A 374 14.72 24.76 0.27
CA SER A 374 14.33 26.13 0.67
C SER A 374 13.96 27.02 -0.52
N GLY A 375 14.40 26.67 -1.74
CA GLY A 375 14.15 27.41 -2.99
C GLY A 375 12.81 27.07 -3.68
N SER A 376 12.65 27.55 -4.92
CA SER A 376 11.48 27.25 -5.77
C SER A 376 11.58 25.89 -6.46
N GLN A 377 12.74 25.25 -6.48
CA GLN A 377 13.02 23.94 -7.06
C GLN A 377 13.88 23.12 -6.10
N ILE A 378 13.79 21.80 -6.23
CA ILE A 378 14.65 20.86 -5.50
C ILE A 378 15.94 20.71 -6.32
N THR A 379 17.06 21.06 -5.71
CA THR A 379 18.40 21.03 -6.33
C THR A 379 19.17 19.78 -5.93
N LEU A 380 20.33 19.59 -6.52
CA LEU A 380 21.23 18.47 -6.19
C LEU A 380 21.66 18.48 -4.70
N HIS A 381 21.75 19.66 -4.08
CA HIS A 381 22.15 19.82 -2.67
C HIS A 381 21.05 19.38 -1.70
N ASP A 382 19.81 19.36 -2.13
CA ASP A 382 18.67 18.94 -1.32
C ASP A 382 18.49 17.40 -1.33
N LEU A 383 19.20 16.71 -2.24
CA LEU A 383 19.19 15.24 -2.31
C LEU A 383 20.22 14.62 -1.34
N PRO A 384 19.99 13.37 -0.88
CA PRO A 384 20.93 12.67 -0.01
C PRO A 384 22.35 12.63 -0.58
N PRO A 385 23.39 12.82 0.26
CA PRO A 385 24.79 12.85 -0.18
C PRO A 385 25.24 11.59 -0.95
N THR A 386 24.67 10.43 -0.64
CA THR A 386 24.96 9.17 -1.34
C THR A 386 24.60 9.23 -2.83
N ILE A 387 23.54 9.94 -3.16
CA ILE A 387 23.05 10.10 -4.54
C ILE A 387 23.83 11.22 -5.23
N SER A 388 24.01 12.38 -4.58
CA SER A 388 24.72 13.52 -5.15
C SER A 388 26.21 13.24 -5.41
N GLN A 389 26.90 12.49 -4.53
CA GLN A 389 28.29 12.11 -4.68
C GLN A 389 28.52 11.02 -5.74
N ALA A 390 27.60 10.06 -5.88
CA ALA A 390 27.69 9.05 -6.95
C ALA A 390 27.60 9.66 -8.35
N ALA A 391 26.92 10.80 -8.52
CA ALA A 391 26.93 11.57 -9.75
C ALA A 391 28.27 12.30 -9.97
N GLY A 392 28.89 12.81 -8.90
CA GLY A 392 30.19 13.49 -8.95
C GLY A 392 31.36 12.55 -9.23
N SER A 393 31.39 11.36 -8.66
CA SER A 393 32.48 10.41 -8.83
C SER A 393 32.55 9.81 -10.25
N ARG A 394 31.43 9.81 -11.00
CA ARG A 394 31.44 9.40 -12.41
C ARG A 394 31.81 10.53 -13.40
N PHE A 395 31.72 11.79 -12.97
CA PHE A 395 32.30 12.90 -13.73
C PHE A 395 33.86 12.85 -13.71
N THR A 396 34.41 12.36 -12.58
CA THR A 396 35.86 12.07 -12.49
C THR A 396 36.22 10.72 -13.10
N ALA A 397 35.36 9.71 -13.07
CA ALA A 397 35.61 8.37 -13.63
C ALA A 397 35.50 8.30 -15.16
N GLY A 398 34.91 9.27 -15.83
CA GLY A 398 34.99 9.45 -17.29
C GLY A 398 36.38 9.93 -17.74
N ALA A 399 37.10 10.59 -16.84
CA ALA A 399 38.53 10.95 -17.01
C ALA A 399 39.47 9.86 -16.45
N GLU A 400 38.99 8.91 -15.64
CA GLU A 400 39.81 7.90 -14.93
C GLU A 400 39.61 6.45 -15.41
N LYS A 401 39.00 6.20 -16.58
CA LYS A 401 39.18 4.92 -17.27
C LYS A 401 40.56 4.80 -17.96
N ALA A 402 41.53 5.55 -17.47
CA ALA A 402 42.94 5.32 -17.70
C ALA A 402 43.58 4.88 -16.39
N GLY A 403 43.49 3.58 -16.10
CA GLY A 403 44.43 2.90 -15.22
C GLY A 403 44.15 3.04 -13.72
N GLN A 404 43.94 1.91 -13.06
CA GLN A 404 44.40 1.68 -11.69
C GLN A 404 45.89 2.03 -11.63
N MET A 405 46.21 3.30 -11.42
CA MET A 405 47.58 3.72 -11.19
C MET A 405 47.93 3.38 -9.74
N ASN A 406 48.93 2.51 -9.62
CA ASN A 406 49.58 2.21 -8.36
C ASN A 406 50.10 3.53 -7.74
N LEU A 407 50.00 3.68 -6.42
CA LEU A 407 50.46 4.86 -5.68
C LEU A 407 51.86 5.30 -6.12
N HIS A 408 52.69 4.34 -6.49
CA HIS A 408 54.05 4.50 -7.07
C HIS A 408 54.06 5.24 -8.42
N GLU A 409 53.08 5.02 -9.29
CA GLU A 409 53.02 5.68 -10.59
C GLU A 409 52.54 7.14 -10.48
N GLN A 410 51.66 7.45 -9.50
CA GLN A 410 51.25 8.81 -9.23
C GLN A 410 52.41 9.62 -8.61
N GLU A 411 53.13 9.02 -7.67
CA GLU A 411 54.30 9.65 -7.07
C GLU A 411 55.37 9.93 -8.13
N MET A 412 55.63 8.99 -9.04
CA MET A 412 56.57 9.13 -10.16
C MET A 412 56.17 10.29 -11.09
N ARG A 413 54.92 10.41 -11.48
CA ARG A 413 54.42 11.53 -12.32
C ARG A 413 54.61 12.88 -11.65
N LEU A 414 54.29 13.00 -10.37
CA LEU A 414 54.48 14.25 -9.62
C LEU A 414 55.95 14.64 -9.54
N ILE A 415 56.85 13.68 -9.31
CA ILE A 415 58.30 13.92 -9.26
C ILE A 415 58.81 14.34 -10.63
N MET A 416 58.44 13.64 -11.71
CA MET A 416 58.86 13.98 -13.07
C MET A 416 58.37 15.36 -13.48
N ARG A 417 57.12 15.68 -13.23
CA ARG A 417 56.56 17.00 -13.55
C ARG A 417 57.27 18.12 -12.80
N ALA A 418 57.56 17.93 -11.50
CA ALA A 418 58.31 18.92 -10.73
C ALA A 418 59.77 19.12 -11.25
N LEU A 419 60.40 18.05 -11.73
CA LEU A 419 61.74 18.14 -12.35
C LEU A 419 61.68 18.85 -13.70
N ASP A 420 60.71 18.55 -14.56
CA ASP A 420 60.50 19.21 -15.84
C ASP A 420 60.26 20.72 -15.69
N GLU A 421 59.36 21.07 -14.77
CA GLU A 421 58.99 22.47 -14.47
C GLU A 421 60.15 23.28 -13.85
N THR A 422 61.15 22.60 -13.28
CA THR A 422 62.36 23.24 -12.68
C THR A 422 63.62 23.03 -13.51
N GLY A 423 63.46 22.57 -14.74
CA GLY A 423 64.62 22.34 -15.65
C GLY A 423 65.67 21.35 -15.10
N GLY A 424 65.23 20.33 -14.34
CA GLY A 424 66.11 19.34 -13.73
C GLY A 424 66.69 19.74 -12.37
N ASN A 425 66.42 20.92 -11.87
CA ASN A 425 66.97 21.39 -10.58
C ASN A 425 66.28 20.66 -9.38
N ARG A 426 67.03 19.65 -8.87
CA ARG A 426 66.49 18.78 -7.75
C ARG A 426 66.23 19.52 -6.45
N THR A 427 66.91 20.66 -6.20
CA THR A 427 66.71 21.43 -5.00
C THR A 427 65.39 22.22 -5.06
N GLU A 428 65.08 22.80 -6.22
CA GLU A 428 63.85 23.53 -6.46
C GLU A 428 62.67 22.57 -6.62
N ALA A 429 62.83 21.44 -7.30
CA ALA A 429 61.83 20.40 -7.41
C ALA A 429 61.43 19.83 -6.03
N ALA A 430 62.39 19.56 -5.15
CA ALA A 430 62.12 19.13 -3.77
C ALA A 430 61.33 20.17 -2.97
N LYS A 431 61.69 21.46 -3.10
CA LYS A 431 61.00 22.57 -2.46
C LYS A 431 59.55 22.69 -2.97
N LYS A 432 59.32 22.50 -4.27
CA LYS A 432 58.01 22.55 -4.91
C LYS A 432 57.09 21.37 -4.49
N LEU A 433 57.70 20.22 -4.27
CA LEU A 433 57.03 19.01 -3.79
C LEU A 433 56.82 18.99 -2.25
N GLY A 434 57.34 19.99 -1.52
CA GLY A 434 57.24 20.05 -0.05
C GLY A 434 58.06 18.98 0.68
N ILE A 435 59.09 18.39 0.04
CA ILE A 435 59.94 17.33 0.61
C ILE A 435 61.40 17.75 0.68
N SER A 436 62.21 17.06 1.49
CA SER A 436 63.64 17.33 1.56
C SER A 436 64.34 16.84 0.29
N ARG A 437 65.43 17.52 -0.13
CA ARG A 437 66.31 17.10 -1.24
C ARG A 437 66.79 15.64 -1.08
N ARG A 438 67.05 15.22 0.17
CA ARG A 438 67.47 13.86 0.51
C ARG A 438 66.36 12.85 0.27
N THR A 439 65.13 13.20 0.58
CA THR A 439 63.92 12.39 0.34
C THR A 439 63.69 12.25 -1.17
N LEU A 440 63.74 13.32 -1.93
CA LEU A 440 63.61 13.29 -3.38
C LEU A 440 64.69 12.41 -4.04
N HIS A 441 65.94 12.51 -3.60
CA HIS A 441 67.04 11.69 -4.14
C HIS A 441 66.85 10.20 -3.84
N ARG A 442 66.37 9.85 -2.63
CA ARG A 442 66.03 8.47 -2.27
C ARG A 442 64.88 7.93 -3.14
N ARG A 443 63.82 8.70 -3.37
CA ARG A 443 62.67 8.33 -4.19
C ARG A 443 63.04 8.15 -5.66
N LEU A 444 63.87 9.02 -6.23
CA LEU A 444 64.40 8.86 -7.60
C LEU A 444 65.20 7.58 -7.77
N LYS A 445 65.95 7.17 -6.73
CA LYS A 445 66.75 5.93 -6.77
C LYS A 445 65.83 4.69 -6.60
N GLU A 446 64.81 4.76 -5.75
CA GLU A 446 63.82 3.70 -5.57
C GLU A 446 62.97 3.47 -6.84
N LEU A 447 62.69 4.52 -7.59
CA LEU A 447 61.92 4.51 -8.83
C LEU A 447 62.74 4.20 -10.08
N ASN A 448 64.04 3.85 -9.94
CA ASN A 448 64.99 3.53 -11.06
C ASN A 448 65.06 4.61 -12.16
N ILE A 449 64.78 5.86 -11.82
CA ILE A 449 64.94 6.97 -12.75
C ILE A 449 66.45 7.31 -12.81
N SER A 450 67.15 6.64 -13.74
CA SER A 450 68.56 6.91 -14.01
C SER A 450 68.76 8.24 -14.73
N GLU A 451 69.88 8.89 -14.45
CA GLU A 451 70.34 10.13 -15.04
C GLU A 451 70.31 10.08 -16.56
N GLY A 452 69.28 10.72 -17.17
CA GLY A 452 69.40 11.12 -18.57
C GLY A 452 70.44 12.24 -18.65
N GLY A 453 71.58 11.90 -19.14
CA GLY A 453 72.71 12.82 -19.31
C GLY A 453 72.47 13.77 -20.47
N GLY A 454 73.16 14.88 -20.42
CA GLY A 454 73.38 15.82 -21.50
C GLY A 454 73.24 17.25 -21.02
#